data_02059faeecdd418040f003883f043e10
#
_entry.id   02059faeecdd418040f003883f043e10
#
_cell.length_a   1.000
_cell.length_b   1.000
_cell.length_c   1.000
_cell.angle_alpha   90.00
_cell.angle_beta   90.00
_cell.angle_gamma   90.00
#
_symmetry.space_group_name_H-M   'P 1'
#
loop_
_entity.id
_entity.type
_entity.pdbx_description
1 polymer ?
#
loop_
_entity_poly.entity_id
_entity_poly.type
_entity_poly.pdbx_seq_one_letter_code
_entity_poly.pdbx_strand_id
1 'polypeptide(L)'
;MATCSYNQTNHTAEITSFESSELFDRLNIIYRFSEILKTDDKMIIPWNRFLRKLADVEVVESLTGAAIAYTNRAKSLIQHAIENRRMYENEAPNPNVTKASLQGVLKKKGFIRELKDPYQIDNVLGLSKRNSGATFSVPGAGKTTEALAFFALKAKVDDCLLVVAPINAFSAWNDEIKDCFGDEELSF
;
A
#
# COMPACT_ATOMS: atom_id res chain seq x y z
N MET A 1 -13.78 3.79 29.98
CA MET A 1 -13.70 3.78 28.51
C MET A 1 -12.25 3.46 28.14
N ALA A 2 -12.01 2.39 27.38
CA ALA A 2 -10.67 2.02 26.96
C ALA A 2 -10.08 3.08 26.04
N THR A 3 -8.75 3.22 26.03
CA THR A 3 -8.05 4.20 25.17
C THR A 3 -7.06 3.48 24.27
N CYS A 4 -7.15 3.72 22.95
CA CYS A 4 -6.23 3.22 21.94
C CYS A 4 -5.28 4.33 21.49
N SER A 5 -3.99 4.09 21.60
CA SER A 5 -2.91 4.94 21.10
C SER A 5 -2.02 4.21 20.11
N TYR A 6 -1.35 4.95 19.23
CA TYR A 6 -0.34 4.43 18.34
C TYR A 6 1.06 4.69 18.90
N ASN A 7 1.83 3.63 19.09
CA ASN A 7 3.22 3.70 19.45
C ASN A 7 4.10 3.71 18.19
N GLN A 8 4.78 4.82 17.93
CA GLN A 8 5.57 5.03 16.72
C GLN A 8 6.88 4.22 16.73
N THR A 9 7.47 3.98 17.90
CA THR A 9 8.73 3.26 18.01
C THR A 9 8.59 1.79 17.64
N ASN A 10 7.52 1.17 18.11
CA ASN A 10 7.28 -0.27 17.94
C ASN A 10 6.25 -0.58 16.85
N HIS A 11 5.64 0.45 16.22
CA HIS A 11 4.56 0.31 15.26
C HIS A 11 3.39 -0.55 15.79
N THR A 12 2.90 -0.24 16.99
CA THR A 12 1.82 -0.98 17.64
C THR A 12 0.64 -0.08 18.00
N ALA A 13 -0.54 -0.68 18.06
CA ALA A 13 -1.68 -0.15 18.77
C ALA A 13 -1.55 -0.57 20.26
N GLU A 14 -1.69 0.36 21.16
CA GLU A 14 -1.71 0.13 22.60
C GLU A 14 -3.11 0.49 23.13
N ILE A 15 -3.85 -0.52 23.61
CA ILE A 15 -5.16 -0.34 24.20
C ILE A 15 -5.00 -0.50 25.71
N THR A 16 -5.41 0.52 26.45
CA THR A 16 -5.26 0.58 27.92
C THR A 16 -6.56 1.02 28.59
N SER A 17 -6.60 0.94 29.92
CA SER A 17 -7.72 1.42 30.75
C SER A 17 -9.03 0.71 30.45
N PHE A 18 -9.02 -0.61 30.38
CA PHE A 18 -10.21 -1.39 30.20
C PHE A 18 -11.14 -1.30 31.43
N GLU A 19 -12.28 -0.63 31.30
CA GLU A 19 -13.32 -0.61 32.33
C GLU A 19 -14.26 -1.81 32.24
N SER A 20 -14.25 -2.51 31.10
CA SER A 20 -15.06 -3.68 30.82
C SER A 20 -14.16 -4.89 30.57
N SER A 21 -14.27 -5.90 31.44
CA SER A 21 -13.63 -7.21 31.21
C SER A 21 -14.13 -7.87 29.93
N GLU A 22 -15.43 -7.70 29.63
CA GLU A 22 -16.03 -8.28 28.41
C GLU A 22 -15.42 -7.68 27.13
N LEU A 23 -15.17 -6.36 27.10
CA LEU A 23 -14.48 -5.73 25.98
C LEU A 23 -13.08 -6.33 25.80
N PHE A 24 -12.33 -6.46 26.90
CA PHE A 24 -10.99 -7.05 26.88
C PHE A 24 -11.00 -8.49 26.35
N ASP A 25 -11.91 -9.33 26.87
CA ASP A 25 -12.01 -10.73 26.51
C ASP A 25 -12.40 -10.93 25.04
N ARG A 26 -13.34 -10.14 24.53
CA ARG A 26 -13.73 -10.19 23.12
C ARG A 26 -12.64 -9.71 22.19
N LEU A 27 -11.93 -8.65 22.52
CA LEU A 27 -10.76 -8.20 21.75
C LEU A 27 -9.66 -9.27 21.77
N ASN A 28 -9.46 -9.91 22.91
CA ASN A 28 -8.53 -11.02 23.03
C ASN A 28 -8.86 -12.20 22.12
N ILE A 29 -10.13 -12.49 21.91
CA ILE A 29 -10.60 -13.52 20.96
C ILE A 29 -10.29 -13.10 19.53
N ILE A 30 -10.57 -11.86 19.14
CA ILE A 30 -10.29 -11.33 17.80
C ILE A 30 -8.80 -11.44 17.46
N TYR A 31 -7.93 -11.11 18.43
CA TYR A 31 -6.48 -11.04 18.23
C TYR A 31 -5.73 -12.30 18.72
N ARG A 32 -6.40 -13.39 19.12
CA ARG A 32 -5.78 -14.58 19.72
C ARG A 32 -4.66 -15.22 18.88
N PHE A 33 -4.69 -15.09 17.56
CA PHE A 33 -3.67 -15.58 16.62
C PHE A 33 -2.66 -14.51 16.20
N SER A 34 -2.72 -13.34 16.81
CA SER A 34 -1.76 -12.27 16.59
C SER A 34 -0.69 -12.32 17.68
N GLU A 35 0.51 -11.87 17.35
CA GLU A 35 1.56 -11.63 18.35
C GLU A 35 1.16 -10.41 19.17
N ILE A 36 0.42 -10.63 20.25
CA ILE A 36 0.00 -9.59 21.17
C ILE A 36 0.68 -9.78 22.51
N LEU A 37 1.14 -8.67 23.09
CA LEU A 37 1.54 -8.63 24.50
C LEU A 37 0.34 -8.17 25.32
N LYS A 38 0.04 -8.90 26.38
CA LYS A 38 -1.08 -8.62 27.30
C LYS A 38 -0.59 -8.50 28.71
N THR A 39 -1.16 -7.57 29.43
CA THR A 39 -1.20 -7.50 30.88
C THR A 39 -2.66 -7.38 31.29
N ASP A 40 -2.96 -7.37 32.57
CA ASP A 40 -4.33 -7.34 33.09
C ASP A 40 -5.14 -6.12 32.64
N ASP A 41 -4.46 -5.03 32.26
CA ASP A 41 -5.07 -3.74 31.91
C ASP A 41 -4.61 -3.18 30.54
N LYS A 42 -3.73 -3.91 29.83
CA LYS A 42 -3.13 -3.41 28.59
C LYS A 42 -3.05 -4.50 27.51
N MET A 43 -3.33 -4.12 26.28
CA MET A 43 -3.16 -4.94 25.08
C MET A 43 -2.29 -4.19 24.07
N ILE A 44 -1.22 -4.82 23.59
CA ILE A 44 -0.31 -4.27 22.57
C ILE A 44 -0.42 -5.16 21.33
N ILE A 45 -0.81 -4.55 20.22
CA ILE A 45 -1.13 -5.26 18.97
C ILE A 45 -0.30 -4.64 17.84
N PRO A 46 0.39 -5.42 16.99
CA PRO A 46 1.02 -4.87 15.79
C PRO A 46 0.03 -4.03 14.98
N TRP A 47 0.42 -2.81 14.57
CA TRP A 47 -0.48 -1.84 13.96
C TRP A 47 -1.18 -2.36 12.72
N ASN A 48 -0.47 -3.09 11.87
CA ASN A 48 -1.04 -3.71 10.67
C ASN A 48 -2.10 -4.79 11.00
N ARG A 49 -1.95 -5.50 12.11
CA ARG A 49 -2.94 -6.48 12.59
C ARG A 49 -4.16 -5.78 13.15
N PHE A 50 -3.94 -4.69 13.91
CA PHE A 50 -5.03 -3.85 14.41
C PHE A 50 -5.88 -3.30 13.28
N LEU A 51 -5.27 -2.69 12.26
CA LEU A 51 -6.00 -2.14 11.10
C LEU A 51 -6.79 -3.19 10.32
N ARG A 52 -6.30 -4.41 10.21
CA ARG A 52 -7.02 -5.50 9.50
C ARG A 52 -8.33 -5.89 10.18
N LYS A 53 -8.44 -5.65 11.47
CA LYS A 53 -9.54 -6.09 12.33
C LYS A 53 -10.42 -4.93 12.83
N LEU A 54 -10.28 -3.74 12.26
CA LEU A 54 -11.07 -2.56 12.69
C LEU A 54 -12.57 -2.81 12.66
N ALA A 55 -13.08 -3.43 11.60
CA ALA A 55 -14.51 -3.75 11.51
C ALA A 55 -14.97 -4.73 12.62
N ASP A 56 -14.12 -5.72 12.95
CA ASP A 56 -14.42 -6.64 14.04
C ASP A 56 -14.39 -5.92 15.41
N VAL A 57 -13.51 -4.92 15.58
CA VAL A 57 -13.46 -4.07 16.78
C VAL A 57 -14.74 -3.26 16.93
N GLU A 58 -15.21 -2.60 15.86
CA GLU A 58 -16.48 -1.85 15.86
C GLU A 58 -17.68 -2.74 16.23
N VAL A 59 -17.70 -3.99 15.75
CA VAL A 59 -18.73 -4.97 16.13
C VAL A 59 -18.65 -5.29 17.62
N VAL A 60 -17.45 -5.47 18.18
CA VAL A 60 -17.28 -5.73 19.61
C VAL A 60 -17.71 -4.54 20.45
N GLU A 61 -17.36 -3.30 20.06
CA GLU A 61 -17.84 -2.08 20.74
C GLU A 61 -19.37 -2.03 20.77
N SER A 62 -20.01 -2.34 19.64
CA SER A 62 -21.47 -2.39 19.54
C SER A 62 -22.09 -3.48 20.43
N LEU A 63 -21.50 -4.67 20.50
CA LEU A 63 -22.01 -5.80 21.28
C LEU A 63 -21.83 -5.60 22.79
N THR A 64 -20.73 -4.97 23.21
CA THR A 64 -20.42 -4.77 24.63
C THR A 64 -20.98 -3.47 25.19
N GLY A 65 -21.43 -2.54 24.32
CA GLY A 65 -21.79 -1.19 24.71
C GLY A 65 -20.61 -0.36 25.24
N ALA A 66 -19.39 -0.87 25.14
CA ALA A 66 -18.17 -0.22 25.62
C ALA A 66 -17.40 0.39 24.43
N ALA A 67 -17.08 1.67 24.50
CA ALA A 67 -16.37 2.38 23.45
C ALA A 67 -14.86 2.44 23.71
N ILE A 68 -14.08 2.46 22.61
CA ILE A 68 -12.64 2.71 22.62
C ILE A 68 -12.39 4.16 22.17
N ALA A 69 -11.79 4.97 23.03
CA ALA A 69 -11.34 6.30 22.67
C ALA A 69 -10.00 6.20 21.93
N TYR A 70 -9.91 6.82 20.77
CA TYR A 70 -8.68 6.86 19.99
C TYR A 70 -7.96 8.20 20.20
N THR A 71 -6.65 8.17 20.43
CA THR A 71 -5.85 9.41 20.43
C THR A 71 -5.89 10.07 19.04
N ASN A 72 -5.64 11.37 18.96
CA ASN A 72 -5.67 12.12 17.70
C ASN A 72 -4.76 11.50 16.64
N ARG A 73 -3.57 11.03 17.05
CA ARG A 73 -2.63 10.36 16.14
C ARG A 73 -3.17 9.03 15.62
N ALA A 74 -3.75 8.21 16.49
CA ALA A 74 -4.36 6.94 16.09
C ALA A 74 -5.54 7.18 15.13
N LYS A 75 -6.42 8.15 15.43
CA LYS A 75 -7.53 8.53 14.53
C LYS A 75 -7.04 8.93 13.14
N SER A 76 -6.05 9.81 13.05
CA SER A 76 -5.49 10.25 11.77
C SER A 76 -4.93 9.08 10.95
N LEU A 77 -4.21 8.16 11.58
CA LEU A 77 -3.64 6.98 10.90
C LEU A 77 -4.72 5.99 10.47
N ILE A 78 -5.76 5.79 11.27
CA ILE A 78 -6.92 4.95 10.92
C ILE A 78 -7.65 5.55 9.73
N GLN A 79 -7.95 6.85 9.78
CA GLN A 79 -8.61 7.56 8.69
C GLN A 79 -7.84 7.42 7.38
N HIS A 80 -6.54 7.67 7.41
CA HIS A 80 -5.68 7.51 6.24
C HIS A 80 -5.67 6.07 5.70
N ALA A 81 -5.67 5.07 6.59
CA ALA A 81 -5.72 3.66 6.18
C ALA A 81 -7.08 3.32 5.51
N ILE A 82 -8.19 3.83 6.04
CA ILE A 82 -9.53 3.65 5.47
C ILE A 82 -9.62 4.34 4.09
N GLU A 83 -9.12 5.56 3.97
CA GLU A 83 -9.11 6.30 2.70
C GLU A 83 -8.28 5.58 1.64
N ASN A 84 -7.07 5.13 1.99
CA ASN A 84 -6.24 4.34 1.10
C ASN A 84 -6.96 3.06 0.65
N ARG A 85 -7.61 2.34 1.57
CA ARG A 85 -8.36 1.14 1.23
C ARG A 85 -9.52 1.44 0.27
N ARG A 86 -10.29 2.51 0.52
CA ARG A 86 -11.36 2.96 -0.38
C ARG A 86 -10.84 3.34 -1.76
N MET A 87 -9.68 3.99 -1.84
CA MET A 87 -9.04 4.30 -3.11
C MET A 87 -8.69 3.01 -3.88
N TYR A 88 -8.19 1.96 -3.18
CA TYR A 88 -7.94 0.67 -3.79
C TYR A 88 -9.20 -0.06 -4.27
N GLU A 89 -10.30 0.04 -3.52
CA GLU A 89 -11.55 -0.65 -3.82
C GLU A 89 -12.37 0.07 -4.91
N ASN A 90 -12.27 1.40 -5.01
CA ASN A 90 -13.07 2.26 -5.88
C ASN A 90 -12.30 2.81 -7.08
N GLU A 91 -11.07 2.38 -7.34
CA GLU A 91 -10.30 2.88 -8.48
C GLU A 91 -10.97 2.51 -9.80
N ALA A 92 -11.67 3.48 -10.37
CA ALA A 92 -12.10 3.41 -11.75
C ALA A 92 -10.87 3.35 -12.68
N PRO A 93 -10.91 2.51 -13.74
CA PRO A 93 -9.86 2.51 -14.74
C PRO A 93 -9.66 3.95 -15.23
N ASN A 94 -8.40 4.39 -15.41
CA ASN A 94 -8.14 5.64 -16.09
C ASN A 94 -8.82 5.56 -17.48
N PRO A 95 -9.93 6.29 -17.72
CA PRO A 95 -10.73 6.11 -18.92
C PRO A 95 -9.95 6.46 -20.20
N ASN A 96 -8.81 7.15 -20.04
CA ASN A 96 -7.98 7.63 -21.13
C ASN A 96 -6.88 6.65 -21.55
N VAL A 97 -6.67 5.53 -20.83
CA VAL A 97 -5.62 4.55 -21.13
C VAL A 97 -6.24 3.17 -21.32
N THR A 98 -6.37 2.78 -22.57
CA THR A 98 -6.83 1.44 -22.99
C THR A 98 -5.64 0.61 -23.46
N LYS A 99 -5.83 -0.71 -23.65
CA LYS A 99 -4.83 -1.60 -24.24
C LYS A 99 -4.31 -1.06 -25.58
N ALA A 100 -5.20 -0.58 -26.42
CA ALA A 100 -4.86 -0.04 -27.76
C ALA A 100 -4.11 1.32 -27.68
N SER A 101 -4.38 2.15 -26.66
CA SER A 101 -3.77 3.49 -26.55
C SER A 101 -2.52 3.52 -25.67
N LEU A 102 -2.27 2.50 -24.84
CA LEU A 102 -1.22 2.48 -23.83
C LEU A 102 0.16 2.83 -24.41
N GLN A 103 0.58 2.14 -25.46
CA GLN A 103 1.89 2.36 -26.07
C GLN A 103 2.02 3.77 -26.65
N GLY A 104 0.96 4.31 -27.22
CA GLY A 104 0.94 5.70 -27.71
C GLY A 104 1.02 6.73 -26.61
N VAL A 105 0.40 6.48 -25.46
CA VAL A 105 0.49 7.33 -24.26
C VAL A 105 1.91 7.30 -23.69
N LEU A 106 2.49 6.11 -23.58
CA LEU A 106 3.85 5.92 -23.09
C LEU A 106 4.88 6.63 -23.98
N LYS A 107 4.77 6.51 -25.31
CA LYS A 107 5.65 7.19 -26.28
C LYS A 107 5.60 8.73 -26.13
N LYS A 108 4.41 9.29 -25.89
CA LYS A 108 4.27 10.74 -25.63
C LYS A 108 4.95 11.22 -24.35
N LYS A 109 5.21 10.29 -23.42
CA LYS A 109 5.91 10.53 -22.15
C LYS A 109 7.39 10.10 -22.19
N GLY A 110 7.95 9.91 -23.37
CA GLY A 110 9.36 9.55 -23.55
C GLY A 110 9.70 8.08 -23.37
N PHE A 111 8.72 7.22 -23.06
CA PHE A 111 8.96 5.78 -22.94
C PHE A 111 8.91 5.14 -24.32
N ILE A 112 10.08 4.78 -24.86
CA ILE A 112 10.23 4.33 -26.25
C ILE A 112 10.13 2.82 -26.45
N ARG A 113 10.41 2.03 -25.41
CA ARG A 113 10.39 0.57 -25.46
C ARG A 113 8.98 0.04 -25.67
N GLU A 114 8.83 -0.99 -26.51
CA GLU A 114 7.55 -1.66 -26.69
C GLU A 114 7.29 -2.69 -25.60
N LEU A 115 6.10 -2.62 -25.01
CA LEU A 115 5.66 -3.58 -24.01
C LEU A 115 5.21 -4.88 -24.68
N LYS A 116 5.56 -6.03 -24.10
CA LYS A 116 5.15 -7.34 -24.59
C LYS A 116 3.67 -7.61 -24.30
N ASP A 117 2.91 -7.92 -25.36
CA ASP A 117 1.50 -8.32 -25.29
C ASP A 117 1.42 -9.85 -25.01
N PRO A 118 0.47 -10.35 -24.20
CA PRO A 118 -0.50 -9.56 -23.42
C PRO A 118 0.01 -9.14 -22.04
N TYR A 119 0.96 -9.85 -21.44
CA TYR A 119 1.21 -9.83 -20.01
C TYR A 119 1.81 -8.51 -19.50
N GLN A 120 2.79 -7.90 -20.17
CA GLN A 120 3.31 -6.60 -19.70
C GLN A 120 2.28 -5.49 -19.85
N ILE A 121 1.54 -5.50 -20.97
CA ILE A 121 0.47 -4.53 -21.20
C ILE A 121 -0.63 -4.66 -20.14
N ASP A 122 -1.08 -5.88 -19.86
CA ASP A 122 -2.14 -6.13 -18.89
C ASP A 122 -1.69 -5.79 -17.46
N ASN A 123 -0.42 -6.10 -17.11
CA ASN A 123 0.16 -5.73 -15.82
C ASN A 123 0.26 -4.21 -15.65
N VAL A 124 0.79 -3.49 -16.63
CA VAL A 124 0.92 -2.03 -16.58
C VAL A 124 -0.46 -1.36 -16.53
N LEU A 125 -1.44 -1.84 -17.29
CA LEU A 125 -2.82 -1.36 -17.21
C LEU A 125 -3.43 -1.63 -15.84
N GLY A 126 -3.21 -2.82 -15.27
CA GLY A 126 -3.66 -3.16 -13.92
C GLY A 126 -3.05 -2.25 -12.86
N LEU A 127 -1.74 -2.01 -12.93
CA LEU A 127 -1.02 -1.09 -12.04
C LEU A 127 -1.47 0.36 -12.24
N SER A 128 -1.72 0.80 -13.47
CA SER A 128 -2.09 2.18 -13.79
C SER A 128 -3.36 2.67 -13.10
N LYS A 129 -4.24 1.73 -12.74
CA LYS A 129 -5.48 1.99 -12.00
C LYS A 129 -5.24 2.33 -10.52
N ARG A 130 -4.03 2.17 -10.01
CA ARG A 130 -3.69 2.26 -8.58
C ARG A 130 -2.57 3.25 -8.35
N ASN A 131 -2.48 3.77 -7.12
CA ASN A 131 -1.36 4.63 -6.71
C ASN A 131 -0.13 3.82 -6.30
N SER A 132 -0.31 2.55 -5.99
CA SER A 132 0.77 1.61 -5.66
C SER A 132 0.37 0.20 -6.07
N GLY A 133 1.34 -0.67 -6.28
CA GLY A 133 1.08 -2.06 -6.62
C GLY A 133 2.34 -2.91 -6.52
N ALA A 134 2.16 -4.21 -6.70
CA ALA A 134 3.25 -5.17 -6.76
C ALA A 134 3.05 -6.09 -7.97
N THR A 135 4.14 -6.39 -8.68
CA THR A 135 4.16 -7.40 -9.73
C THR A 135 4.89 -8.64 -9.24
N PHE A 136 4.25 -9.79 -9.41
CA PHE A 136 4.78 -11.11 -9.02
C PHE A 136 5.10 -11.98 -10.24
N SER A 137 5.36 -11.38 -11.37
CA SER A 137 5.75 -12.08 -12.60
C SER A 137 7.01 -12.91 -12.39
N VAL A 138 7.15 -13.98 -13.17
CA VAL A 138 8.33 -14.86 -13.13
C VAL A 138 9.64 -14.10 -13.41
N PRO A 139 10.81 -14.60 -12.98
CA PRO A 139 12.10 -14.05 -13.37
C PRO A 139 12.22 -13.92 -14.89
N GLY A 140 12.77 -12.80 -15.37
CA GLY A 140 12.94 -12.53 -16.81
C GLY A 140 11.68 -12.01 -17.53
N ALA A 141 10.53 -11.85 -16.87
CA ALA A 141 9.31 -11.32 -17.49
C ALA A 141 9.38 -9.82 -17.82
N GLY A 142 10.43 -9.10 -17.37
CA GLY A 142 10.59 -7.66 -17.59
C GLY A 142 9.86 -6.79 -16.56
N LYS A 143 9.88 -7.20 -15.29
CA LYS A 143 9.29 -6.42 -14.19
C LYS A 143 9.84 -4.99 -14.08
N THR A 144 11.13 -4.81 -14.39
CA THR A 144 11.76 -3.49 -14.42
C THR A 144 11.15 -2.62 -15.51
N THR A 145 10.95 -3.16 -16.70
CA THR A 145 10.23 -2.49 -17.81
C THR A 145 8.82 -2.08 -17.37
N GLU A 146 8.06 -2.98 -16.71
CA GLU A 146 6.72 -2.69 -16.20
C GLU A 146 6.73 -1.56 -15.16
N ALA A 147 7.71 -1.57 -14.25
CA ALA A 147 7.86 -0.52 -13.23
C ALA A 147 8.19 0.85 -13.86
N LEU A 148 9.09 0.88 -14.84
CA LEU A 148 9.44 2.10 -15.58
C LEU A 148 8.27 2.62 -16.42
N ALA A 149 7.51 1.73 -17.07
CA ALA A 149 6.29 2.11 -17.80
C ALA A 149 5.21 2.65 -16.84
N PHE A 150 5.04 2.04 -15.68
CA PHE A 150 4.12 2.55 -14.65
C PHE A 150 4.54 3.94 -14.15
N PHE A 151 5.84 4.14 -13.87
CA PHE A 151 6.37 5.45 -13.52
C PHE A 151 6.09 6.47 -14.62
N ALA A 152 6.43 6.18 -15.87
CA ALA A 152 6.16 7.07 -17.01
C ALA A 152 4.68 7.47 -17.12
N LEU A 153 3.75 6.55 -16.85
CA LEU A 153 2.31 6.86 -16.87
C LEU A 153 1.88 7.81 -15.75
N LYS A 154 2.45 7.67 -14.56
CA LYS A 154 2.03 8.41 -13.36
C LYS A 154 2.80 9.69 -13.12
N ALA A 155 4.07 9.73 -13.52
CA ALA A 155 4.96 10.85 -13.26
C ALA A 155 4.44 12.16 -13.86
N LYS A 156 4.56 13.19 -13.04
CA LYS A 156 4.38 14.60 -13.40
C LYS A 156 5.75 15.22 -13.63
N VAL A 157 5.77 16.43 -14.15
CA VAL A 157 6.99 17.24 -14.24
C VAL A 157 7.56 17.38 -12.82
N ASP A 158 8.87 17.22 -12.69
CA ASP A 158 9.62 17.25 -11.42
C ASP A 158 9.46 16.05 -10.47
N ASP A 159 8.68 15.01 -10.82
CA ASP A 159 8.64 13.78 -10.04
C ASP A 159 9.95 12.99 -10.23
N CYS A 160 10.48 12.44 -9.12
CA CYS A 160 11.69 11.61 -9.13
C CYS A 160 11.39 10.15 -8.87
N LEU A 161 12.04 9.24 -9.58
CA LEU A 161 11.99 7.80 -9.30
C LEU A 161 13.09 7.41 -8.32
N LEU A 162 12.71 6.98 -7.12
CA LEU A 162 13.63 6.36 -6.17
C LEU A 162 13.60 4.85 -6.33
N VAL A 163 14.74 4.26 -6.70
CA VAL A 163 14.91 2.81 -6.80
C VAL A 163 15.64 2.29 -5.57
N VAL A 164 15.03 1.34 -4.86
CA VAL A 164 15.65 0.60 -3.76
C VAL A 164 15.82 -0.86 -4.18
N ALA A 165 17.07 -1.28 -4.38
CA ALA A 165 17.40 -2.59 -4.91
C ALA A 165 18.73 -3.10 -4.32
N PRO A 166 19.02 -4.42 -4.39
CA PRO A 166 20.34 -4.95 -4.09
C PRO A 166 21.40 -4.31 -4.99
N ILE A 167 22.63 -4.12 -4.48
CA ILE A 167 23.70 -3.40 -5.17
C ILE A 167 24.03 -3.99 -6.56
N ASN A 168 23.93 -5.29 -6.69
CA ASN A 168 24.18 -5.99 -7.98
C ASN A 168 23.07 -5.81 -9.02
N ALA A 169 21.95 -5.19 -8.66
CA ALA A 169 20.86 -4.92 -9.59
C ALA A 169 20.94 -3.51 -10.23
N PHE A 170 21.79 -2.60 -9.73
CA PHE A 170 21.83 -1.22 -10.24
C PHE A 170 22.27 -1.11 -11.69
N SER A 171 23.25 -1.93 -12.14
CA SER A 171 23.63 -1.93 -13.56
C SER A 171 22.45 -2.32 -14.45
N ALA A 172 21.72 -3.37 -14.08
CA ALA A 172 20.54 -3.81 -14.83
C ALA A 172 19.42 -2.75 -14.86
N TRP A 173 19.26 -1.98 -13.77
CA TRP A 173 18.33 -0.85 -13.75
C TRP A 173 18.78 0.27 -14.70
N ASN A 174 20.07 0.63 -14.71
CA ASN A 174 20.59 1.65 -15.59
C ASN A 174 20.46 1.26 -17.07
N ASP A 175 20.77 0.00 -17.39
CA ASP A 175 20.63 -0.50 -18.76
C ASP A 175 19.16 -0.49 -19.20
N GLU A 176 18.25 -0.92 -18.34
CA GLU A 176 16.82 -0.93 -18.63
C GLU A 176 16.23 0.49 -18.76
N ILE A 177 16.72 1.46 -17.98
CA ILE A 177 16.32 2.87 -18.10
C ILE A 177 16.72 3.41 -19.47
N LYS A 178 17.95 3.14 -19.92
CA LYS A 178 18.43 3.54 -21.26
C LYS A 178 17.60 2.89 -22.37
N ASP A 179 17.30 1.60 -22.23
CA ASP A 179 16.46 0.89 -23.18
C ASP A 179 15.03 1.44 -23.25
N CYS A 180 14.50 1.92 -22.12
CA CYS A 180 13.15 2.43 -22.04
C CYS A 180 12.99 3.90 -22.44
N PHE A 181 14.03 4.73 -22.21
CA PHE A 181 13.94 6.19 -22.39
C PHE A 181 15.00 6.76 -23.33
N GLY A 182 15.98 5.95 -23.76
CA GLY A 182 17.12 6.41 -24.54
C GLY A 182 18.27 6.92 -23.67
N ASP A 183 19.35 7.39 -24.34
CA ASP A 183 20.55 7.91 -23.66
C ASP A 183 20.40 9.39 -23.22
N GLU A 184 19.28 10.02 -23.49
CA GLU A 184 19.03 11.39 -23.02
C GLU A 184 18.89 11.38 -21.50
N GLU A 185 19.58 12.32 -20.82
CA GLU A 185 19.36 12.55 -19.38
C GLU A 185 17.85 12.74 -19.16
N LEU A 186 17.26 11.84 -18.35
CA LEU A 186 15.86 11.93 -17.99
C LEU A 186 15.59 13.25 -17.28
N SER A 187 15.34 14.30 -18.04
CA SER A 187 14.75 15.54 -17.55
C SER A 187 13.23 15.41 -17.74
N PHE A 188 12.56 15.01 -16.69
CA PHE A 188 11.11 15.00 -16.62
C PHE A 188 10.59 16.34 -16.13
#